data_47732e95f22d4668246b71ea54d10abd
#
_entry.id   47732e95f22d4668246b71ea54d10abd
#
_cell.length_a   1.000
_cell.length_b   1.000
_cell.length_c   1.000
_cell.angle_alpha   90.00
_cell.angle_beta   90.00
_cell.angle_gamma   90.00
#
_symmetry.space_group_name_H-M   'P 1'
#
loop_
_entity.id
_entity.type
_entity.pdbx_description
1 polymer ?
#
loop_
_entity_poly.entity_id
_entity_poly.type
_entity_poly.pdbx_seq_one_letter_code
_entity_poly.pdbx_strand_id
1 'polypeptide(L)'
;MNERLIVKSFGPVNDLDIIFKKVTLFIGDQGTGKSCVAKLFSMFKWTEKVLSQKKYKLSYFEQYNRFKTKLCAYHRIESFIYENSYIKFEGNLYDFLYENGNFSVTEKNRDIKGISKVMYVPAERSIVSVAENKSKLLKELPDSSETFSDEFVNAKKFFQSGYNLPFEGLRFEYDSLN
;
A
#
# COMPACT_ATOMS: atom_id res chain seq x y z
N MET A 1 15.80 4.94 -9.73
CA MET A 1 15.97 5.28 -8.32
C MET A 1 15.59 4.07 -7.49
N ASN A 2 16.33 3.81 -6.42
CA ASN A 2 16.07 2.65 -5.57
C ASN A 2 15.39 3.13 -4.29
N GLU A 3 14.16 2.71 -4.08
CA GLU A 3 13.43 2.93 -2.83
C GLU A 3 13.89 1.89 -1.82
N ARG A 4 14.06 2.27 -0.55
CA ARG A 4 14.57 1.39 0.50
C ARG A 4 13.61 1.40 1.69
N LEU A 5 13.34 0.24 2.25
CA LEU A 5 12.56 0.07 3.46
C LEU A 5 13.39 -0.67 4.50
N ILE A 6 13.54 -0.05 5.66
CA ILE A 6 14.18 -0.63 6.84
C ILE A 6 13.09 -0.79 7.89
N VAL A 7 12.94 -1.98 8.45
CA VAL A 7 11.95 -2.29 9.48
C VAL A 7 12.62 -3.09 10.57
N LYS A 8 12.43 -2.66 11.81
CA LYS A 8 12.86 -3.40 13.00
C LYS A 8 11.71 -3.49 13.99
N SER A 9 11.51 -4.68 14.56
CA SER A 9 10.50 -4.94 15.60
C SER A 9 9.10 -4.45 15.22
N PHE A 10 8.56 -4.94 14.09
CA PHE A 10 7.23 -4.58 13.65
C PHE A 10 6.42 -5.84 13.28
N GLY A 11 5.49 -6.25 14.13
CA GLY A 11 4.73 -7.49 13.97
C GLY A 11 5.64 -8.70 13.76
N PRO A 12 5.46 -9.47 12.68
CA PRO A 12 6.30 -10.63 12.39
C PRO A 12 7.67 -10.27 11.78
N VAL A 13 7.96 -8.98 11.55
CA VAL A 13 9.24 -8.53 10.97
C VAL A 13 10.17 -8.10 12.08
N ASN A 14 11.22 -8.89 12.34
CA ASN A 14 12.20 -8.59 13.38
C ASN A 14 13.26 -7.60 12.89
N ASP A 15 13.86 -7.86 11.73
CA ASP A 15 14.85 -7.00 11.09
C ASP A 15 14.80 -7.21 9.59
N LEU A 16 14.62 -6.12 8.85
CA LEU A 16 14.53 -6.10 7.41
C LEU A 16 15.22 -4.85 6.87
N ASP A 17 16.05 -5.03 5.86
CA ASP A 17 16.61 -3.93 5.07
C ASP A 17 16.55 -4.31 3.60
N ILE A 18 15.67 -3.67 2.84
CA ILE A 18 15.42 -4.03 1.45
C ILE A 18 15.40 -2.82 0.53
N ILE A 19 16.01 -2.98 -0.64
CA ILE A 19 15.93 -2.05 -1.76
C ILE A 19 14.95 -2.60 -2.78
N PHE A 20 13.86 -1.86 -3.02
CA PHE A 20 12.87 -2.23 -4.03
C PHE A 20 13.40 -2.01 -5.45
N LYS A 21 13.12 -2.96 -6.31
CA LYS A 21 13.42 -2.92 -7.75
C LYS A 21 12.10 -2.83 -8.53
N LYS A 22 12.21 -2.67 -9.86
CA LYS A 22 11.04 -2.68 -10.77
C LYS A 22 10.12 -3.88 -10.54
N VAL A 23 10.71 -5.03 -10.23
CA VAL A 23 10.04 -6.24 -9.76
C VAL A 23 10.76 -6.72 -8.52
N THR A 24 10.02 -6.93 -7.43
CA THR A 24 10.54 -7.48 -6.17
C THR A 24 9.64 -8.64 -5.75
N LEU A 25 10.24 -9.81 -5.54
CA LEU A 25 9.51 -11.02 -5.16
C LEU A 25 9.94 -11.45 -3.75
N PHE A 26 8.96 -11.65 -2.87
CA PHE A 26 9.16 -12.19 -1.53
C PHE A 26 8.80 -13.67 -1.50
N ILE A 27 9.74 -14.50 -1.08
CA ILE A 27 9.56 -15.95 -0.91
C ILE A 27 9.83 -16.28 0.56
N GLY A 28 9.10 -17.24 1.10
CA GLY A 28 9.25 -17.70 2.48
C GLY A 28 7.96 -18.28 3.03
N ASP A 29 8.02 -18.86 4.22
CA ASP A 29 6.92 -19.52 4.88
C ASP A 29 5.76 -18.58 5.24
N GLN A 30 4.61 -19.15 5.55
CA GLN A 30 3.47 -18.39 6.04
C GLN A 30 3.84 -17.71 7.38
N GLY A 31 3.36 -16.49 7.62
CA GLY A 31 3.60 -15.76 8.86
C GLY A 31 4.92 -14.99 8.93
N THR A 32 5.81 -15.10 7.95
CA THR A 32 7.15 -14.45 7.96
C THR A 32 7.14 -12.93 7.66
N GLY A 33 5.96 -12.30 7.56
CA GLY A 33 5.87 -10.85 7.38
C GLY A 33 5.82 -10.35 5.94
N LYS A 34 5.79 -11.22 4.91
CA LYS A 34 5.74 -10.80 3.49
C LYS A 34 4.62 -9.81 3.18
N SER A 35 3.40 -10.11 3.61
CA SER A 35 2.25 -9.23 3.44
C SER A 35 2.38 -7.94 4.24
N CYS A 36 3.02 -7.99 5.42
CA CYS A 36 3.30 -6.82 6.25
C CYS A 36 4.22 -5.84 5.51
N VAL A 37 5.30 -6.33 4.92
CA VAL A 37 6.24 -5.52 4.12
C VAL A 37 5.53 -4.91 2.91
N ALA A 38 4.71 -5.68 2.19
CA ALA A 38 3.94 -5.17 1.06
C ALA A 38 2.94 -4.06 1.48
N LYS A 39 2.27 -4.23 2.62
CA LYS A 39 1.36 -3.22 3.21
C LYS A 39 2.11 -1.94 3.56
N LEU A 40 3.24 -2.04 4.26
CA LEU A 40 4.08 -0.88 4.59
C LEU A 40 4.55 -0.14 3.32
N PHE A 41 5.04 -0.88 2.33
CA PHE A 41 5.49 -0.29 1.08
C PHE A 41 4.35 0.45 0.36
N SER A 42 3.19 -0.19 0.20
CA SER A 42 2.03 0.45 -0.46
C SER A 42 1.55 1.69 0.29
N MET A 43 1.56 1.66 1.62
CA MET A 43 1.19 2.76 2.49
C MET A 43 2.12 3.97 2.28
N PHE A 44 3.44 3.77 2.29
CA PHE A 44 4.40 4.84 2.06
C PHE A 44 4.31 5.39 0.64
N LYS A 45 4.12 4.55 -0.37
CA LYS A 45 3.92 4.98 -1.75
C LYS A 45 2.65 5.81 -1.93
N TRP A 46 1.57 5.42 -1.27
CA TRP A 46 0.35 6.20 -1.26
C TRP A 46 0.56 7.56 -0.55
N THR A 47 1.22 7.56 0.60
CA THR A 47 1.51 8.79 1.36
C THR A 47 2.39 9.74 0.53
N GLU A 48 3.44 9.23 -0.11
CA GLU A 48 4.29 9.99 -1.02
C GLU A 48 3.46 10.64 -2.15
N LYS A 49 2.54 9.88 -2.74
CA LYS A 49 1.66 10.37 -3.79
C LYS A 49 0.75 11.51 -3.34
N VAL A 50 0.07 11.35 -2.19
CA VAL A 50 -0.88 12.38 -1.74
C VAL A 50 -0.18 13.65 -1.25
N LEU A 51 1.04 13.53 -0.74
CA LEU A 51 1.90 14.67 -0.39
C LEU A 51 2.39 15.40 -1.65
N SER A 52 2.86 14.69 -2.67
CA SER A 52 3.30 15.29 -3.94
C SER A 52 2.15 16.01 -4.66
N GLN A 53 0.92 15.53 -4.51
CA GLN A 53 -0.28 16.18 -5.02
C GLN A 53 -0.78 17.34 -4.13
N LYS A 54 -0.06 17.65 -3.03
CA LYS A 54 -0.44 18.68 -2.05
C LYS A 54 -1.84 18.50 -1.45
N LYS A 55 -2.36 17.25 -1.45
CA LYS A 55 -3.65 16.92 -0.83
C LYS A 55 -3.60 17.01 0.69
N TYR A 56 -2.43 16.77 1.26
CA TYR A 56 -2.16 16.87 2.69
C TYR A 56 -0.88 17.67 2.94
N LYS A 57 -0.81 18.35 4.08
CA LYS A 57 0.44 18.94 4.59
C LYS A 57 1.29 17.85 5.25
N LEU A 58 2.63 18.01 5.29
CA LEU A 58 3.54 17.07 5.98
C LEU A 58 3.12 16.85 7.44
N SER A 59 2.84 17.94 8.16
CA SER A 59 2.40 17.93 9.55
C SER A 59 1.12 17.14 9.80
N TYR A 60 0.30 16.89 8.75
CA TYR A 60 -0.90 16.08 8.91
C TYR A 60 -0.59 14.67 9.38
N PHE A 61 0.41 14.03 8.78
CA PHE A 61 0.76 12.65 9.14
C PHE A 61 1.61 12.55 10.40
N GLU A 62 2.33 13.60 10.76
CA GLU A 62 3.21 13.66 11.93
C GLU A 62 2.45 13.85 13.26
N GLN A 63 1.25 14.42 13.19
CA GLN A 63 0.45 14.75 14.38
C GLN A 63 -0.60 13.70 14.73
N TYR A 64 -1.06 13.71 15.98
CA TYR A 64 -2.17 12.90 16.48
C TYR A 64 -2.02 11.40 16.26
N ASN A 65 -0.79 10.90 16.23
CA ASN A 65 -0.49 9.47 16.01
C ASN A 65 -1.17 8.91 14.74
N ARG A 66 -1.30 9.74 13.70
CA ARG A 66 -1.99 9.35 12.45
C ARG A 66 -1.26 8.26 11.68
N PHE A 67 0.04 8.11 11.89
CA PHE A 67 0.76 6.95 11.39
C PHE A 67 0.09 5.65 11.83
N LYS A 68 -0.18 5.50 13.13
CA LYS A 68 -0.85 4.34 13.69
C LYS A 68 -2.34 4.31 13.34
N THR A 69 -3.07 5.41 13.67
CA THR A 69 -4.54 5.44 13.67
C THR A 69 -5.16 5.62 12.29
N LYS A 70 -4.38 6.01 11.27
CA LYS A 70 -4.85 6.16 9.89
C LYS A 70 -4.08 5.27 8.93
N LEU A 71 -2.75 5.40 8.87
CA LEU A 71 -1.96 4.69 7.88
C LEU A 71 -1.89 3.18 8.18
N CYS A 72 -1.50 2.80 9.40
CA CYS A 72 -1.43 1.39 9.79
C CYS A 72 -2.82 0.77 9.92
N ALA A 73 -3.80 1.48 10.48
CA ALA A 73 -5.18 0.99 10.65
C ALA A 73 -5.86 0.67 9.32
N TYR A 74 -5.58 1.41 8.24
CA TYR A 74 -6.08 1.13 6.89
C TYR A 74 -5.78 -0.30 6.42
N HIS A 75 -4.65 -0.86 6.85
CA HIS A 75 -4.25 -2.23 6.56
C HIS A 75 -4.45 -3.19 7.72
N ARG A 76 -5.02 -2.72 8.84
CA ARG A 76 -5.14 -3.46 10.13
C ARG A 76 -3.80 -4.03 10.60
N ILE A 77 -2.77 -3.19 10.62
CA ILE A 77 -1.43 -3.51 11.12
C ILE A 77 -0.98 -2.58 12.25
N GLU A 78 -1.90 -1.81 12.82
CA GLU A 78 -1.63 -0.88 13.92
C GLU A 78 -1.22 -1.58 15.22
N SER A 79 -1.65 -2.83 15.41
CA SER A 79 -1.24 -3.67 16.54
C SER A 79 0.17 -4.22 16.41
N PHE A 80 0.80 -4.08 15.25
CA PHE A 80 2.18 -4.54 15.01
C PHE A 80 3.23 -3.55 15.47
N ILE A 81 2.82 -2.39 15.95
CA ILE A 81 3.72 -1.36 16.50
C ILE A 81 4.04 -1.71 17.93
N TYR A 82 5.32 -1.91 18.23
CA TYR A 82 5.89 -2.09 19.57
C TYR A 82 6.65 -0.82 20.01
N GLU A 83 7.01 -0.71 21.28
CA GLU A 83 7.76 0.45 21.80
C GLU A 83 9.11 0.65 21.10
N ASN A 84 9.77 -0.44 20.74
CA ASN A 84 11.05 -0.46 20.04
C ASN A 84 10.93 -0.57 18.52
N SER A 85 9.75 -0.35 17.96
CA SER A 85 9.56 -0.39 16.52
C SER A 85 10.31 0.75 15.83
N TYR A 86 11.07 0.39 14.80
CA TYR A 86 11.76 1.31 13.91
C TYR A 86 11.37 1.03 12.46
N ILE A 87 10.87 2.03 11.77
CA ILE A 87 10.48 1.90 10.36
C ILE A 87 11.00 3.12 9.62
N LYS A 88 11.87 2.91 8.63
CA LYS A 88 12.36 3.96 7.75
C LYS A 88 12.08 3.60 6.30
N PHE A 89 11.45 4.51 5.58
CA PHE A 89 11.27 4.39 4.14
C PHE A 89 11.96 5.54 3.43
N GLU A 90 12.90 5.22 2.57
CA GLU A 90 13.60 6.18 1.71
C GLU A 90 12.91 6.18 0.35
N GLY A 91 11.97 7.10 0.16
CA GLY A 91 11.18 7.24 -1.06
C GLY A 91 11.87 8.08 -2.13
N ASN A 92 11.15 8.35 -3.21
CA ASN A 92 11.65 9.16 -4.31
C ASN A 92 11.59 10.67 -4.00
N LEU A 93 10.50 11.14 -3.40
CA LEU A 93 10.25 12.55 -3.06
C LEU A 93 10.30 12.82 -1.58
N TYR A 94 10.00 11.83 -0.75
CA TYR A 94 9.93 11.96 0.69
C TYR A 94 10.64 10.79 1.36
N ASP A 95 11.26 11.07 2.50
CA ASP A 95 11.69 10.05 3.45
C ASP A 95 10.73 10.05 4.64
N PHE A 96 10.42 8.87 5.14
CA PHE A 96 9.53 8.64 6.27
C PHE A 96 10.29 7.89 7.35
N LEU A 97 10.14 8.33 8.59
CA LEU A 97 10.74 7.69 9.75
C LEU A 97 9.74 7.56 10.87
N TYR A 98 9.55 6.35 11.37
CA TYR A 98 8.86 6.06 12.62
C TYR A 98 9.85 5.49 13.61
N GLU A 99 10.06 6.19 14.72
CA GLU A 99 10.97 5.81 15.79
C GLU A 99 10.49 6.40 17.11
N ASN A 100 10.63 5.64 18.22
CA ASN A 100 10.27 6.09 19.57
C ASN A 100 8.84 6.71 19.66
N GLY A 101 7.88 6.11 18.96
CA GLY A 101 6.48 6.58 18.94
C GLY A 101 6.24 7.81 18.08
N ASN A 102 7.26 8.39 17.46
CA ASN A 102 7.17 9.58 16.63
C ASN A 102 7.27 9.23 15.14
N PHE A 103 6.42 9.86 14.34
CA PHE A 103 6.48 9.75 12.89
C PHE A 103 6.90 11.09 12.30
N SER A 104 7.89 11.07 11.43
CA SER A 104 8.40 12.27 10.75
C SER A 104 8.50 12.05 9.23
N VAL A 105 8.32 13.14 8.49
CA VAL A 105 8.36 13.16 7.03
C VAL A 105 9.35 14.23 6.59
N THR A 106 10.33 13.84 5.78
CA THR A 106 11.32 14.75 5.21
C THR A 106 11.14 14.85 3.70
N GLU A 107 10.92 16.04 3.19
CA GLU A 107 10.82 16.29 1.76
C GLU A 107 12.22 16.34 1.12
N LYS A 108 12.36 15.66 -0.01
CA LYS A 108 13.58 15.69 -0.82
C LYS A 108 13.43 16.76 -1.90
N ASN A 109 14.45 17.59 -2.05
CA ASN A 109 14.47 18.59 -3.11
C ASN A 109 14.71 17.91 -4.49
N ARG A 110 13.66 17.31 -5.05
CA ARG A 110 13.69 16.61 -6.33
C ARG A 110 12.46 16.95 -7.17
N ASP A 111 12.68 17.29 -8.43
CA ASP A 111 11.59 17.50 -9.39
C ASP A 111 11.30 16.18 -10.12
N ILE A 112 10.35 15.41 -9.58
CA ILE A 112 9.85 14.18 -10.21
C ILE A 112 8.43 14.43 -10.65
N LYS A 113 8.21 14.45 -11.96
CA LYS A 113 6.86 14.60 -12.53
C LYS A 113 6.10 13.28 -12.47
N GLY A 114 5.03 13.27 -11.70
CA GLY A 114 4.02 12.22 -11.66
C GLY A 114 4.44 10.97 -10.87
N ILE A 115 3.70 10.68 -9.79
CA ILE A 115 3.76 9.40 -9.11
C ILE A 115 2.66 8.50 -9.68
N SER A 116 3.03 7.28 -10.07
CA SER A 116 2.13 6.27 -10.62
C SER A 116 0.98 5.93 -9.66
N LYS A 117 -0.10 5.39 -10.19
CA LYS A 117 -1.19 4.83 -9.37
C LYS A 117 -0.60 3.76 -8.45
N VAL A 118 -0.95 3.84 -7.18
CA VAL A 118 -0.60 2.83 -6.17
C VAL A 118 -1.83 1.99 -5.90
N MET A 119 -1.70 0.68 -6.00
CA MET A 119 -2.76 -0.27 -5.67
C MET A 119 -2.16 -1.40 -4.83
N TYR A 120 -2.75 -1.65 -3.68
CA TYR A 120 -2.50 -2.85 -2.89
C TYR A 120 -3.53 -3.92 -3.25
N VAL A 121 -3.06 -5.07 -3.69
CA VAL A 121 -3.91 -6.24 -3.98
C VAL A 121 -3.86 -7.18 -2.79
N PRO A 122 -4.93 -7.28 -1.98
CA PRO A 122 -4.93 -8.11 -0.79
C PRO A 122 -4.89 -9.60 -1.12
N ALA A 123 -4.47 -10.40 -0.14
CA ALA A 123 -4.48 -11.86 -0.28
C ALA A 123 -5.91 -12.40 -0.41
N GLU A 124 -6.86 -11.73 0.24
CA GLU A 124 -8.30 -12.03 0.24
C GLU A 124 -9.02 -11.61 -1.04
N ARG A 125 -8.31 -11.29 -2.10
CA ARG A 125 -8.87 -10.80 -3.38
C ARG A 125 -9.91 -11.74 -3.99
N SER A 126 -9.84 -13.05 -3.70
CA SER A 126 -10.83 -14.03 -4.15
C SER A 126 -12.21 -13.81 -3.51
N ILE A 127 -12.27 -13.28 -2.27
CA ILE A 127 -13.52 -12.95 -1.59
C ILE A 127 -14.19 -11.75 -2.27
N VAL A 128 -13.40 -10.82 -2.80
CA VAL A 128 -13.91 -9.64 -3.49
C VAL A 128 -14.68 -10.00 -4.76
N SER A 129 -14.22 -11.00 -5.52
CA SER A 129 -14.92 -11.46 -6.73
C SER A 129 -16.26 -12.14 -6.43
N VAL A 130 -16.40 -12.74 -5.22
CA VAL A 130 -17.65 -13.38 -4.76
C VAL A 130 -18.58 -12.38 -4.07
N ALA A 131 -18.02 -11.29 -3.53
CA ALA A 131 -18.73 -10.33 -2.68
C ALA A 131 -19.37 -9.16 -3.44
N GLU A 132 -19.44 -9.19 -4.77
CA GLU A 132 -20.07 -8.14 -5.60
C GLU A 132 -21.47 -7.72 -5.13
N ASN A 133 -22.12 -8.51 -4.28
CA ASN A 133 -23.47 -8.25 -3.77
C ASN A 133 -23.60 -8.27 -2.23
N LYS A 134 -22.49 -8.31 -1.47
CA LYS A 134 -22.57 -8.49 -0.01
C LYS A 134 -21.80 -7.41 0.74
N SER A 135 -22.39 -6.21 0.82
CA SER A 135 -21.87 -5.06 1.57
C SER A 135 -21.54 -5.35 3.05
N LYS A 136 -22.15 -6.36 3.66
CA LYS A 136 -21.86 -6.77 5.04
C LYS A 136 -20.49 -7.45 5.20
N LEU A 137 -20.11 -8.31 4.24
CA LEU A 137 -18.84 -9.05 4.31
C LEU A 137 -17.63 -8.12 4.12
N LEU A 138 -17.77 -7.11 3.28
CA LEU A 138 -16.69 -6.14 3.00
C LEU A 138 -16.38 -5.27 4.23
N LYS A 139 -17.37 -4.95 5.06
CA LYS A 139 -17.18 -4.15 6.29
C LYS A 139 -16.34 -4.86 7.37
N GLU A 140 -16.21 -6.17 7.30
CA GLU A 140 -15.38 -6.95 8.21
C GLU A 140 -13.92 -7.04 7.74
N LEU A 141 -13.65 -6.69 6.48
CA LEU A 141 -12.31 -6.68 5.90
C LEU A 141 -11.59 -5.36 6.20
N PRO A 142 -10.25 -5.33 6.05
CA PRO A 142 -9.49 -4.08 6.09
C PRO A 142 -9.96 -3.09 5.01
N ASP A 143 -9.88 -1.79 5.29
CA ASP A 143 -10.22 -0.72 4.33
C ASP A 143 -9.45 -0.84 3.01
N SER A 144 -8.25 -1.41 3.05
CA SER A 144 -7.47 -1.72 1.85
C SER A 144 -8.13 -2.77 0.95
N SER A 145 -8.88 -3.70 1.52
CA SER A 145 -9.63 -4.71 0.75
C SER A 145 -10.91 -4.13 0.15
N GLU A 146 -11.58 -3.24 0.88
CA GLU A 146 -12.73 -2.47 0.36
C GLU A 146 -12.31 -1.59 -0.82
N THR A 147 -11.23 -0.82 -0.66
CA THR A 147 -10.67 0.01 -1.74
C THR A 147 -10.31 -0.83 -2.98
N PHE A 148 -9.71 -2.01 -2.79
CA PHE A 148 -9.40 -2.91 -3.90
C PHE A 148 -10.67 -3.40 -4.60
N SER A 149 -11.73 -3.73 -3.84
CA SER A 149 -13.03 -4.14 -4.38
C SER A 149 -13.64 -3.06 -5.26
N ASP A 150 -13.68 -1.83 -4.76
CA ASP A 150 -14.24 -0.68 -5.51
C ASP A 150 -13.47 -0.43 -6.80
N GLU A 151 -12.14 -0.48 -6.75
CA GLU A 151 -11.29 -0.31 -7.93
C GLU A 151 -11.48 -1.45 -8.94
N PHE A 152 -11.68 -2.68 -8.47
CA PHE A 152 -11.97 -3.84 -9.32
C PHE A 152 -13.32 -3.68 -10.04
N VAL A 153 -14.38 -3.33 -9.29
CA VAL A 153 -15.71 -3.09 -9.85
C VAL A 153 -15.68 -1.95 -10.87
N ASN A 154 -14.99 -0.86 -10.57
CA ASN A 154 -14.85 0.27 -11.49
C ASN A 154 -14.08 -0.11 -12.75
N ALA A 155 -13.01 -0.88 -12.62
CA ALA A 155 -12.27 -1.40 -13.79
C ALA A 155 -13.15 -2.30 -14.65
N LYS A 156 -13.92 -3.23 -14.05
CA LYS A 156 -14.84 -4.11 -14.75
C LYS A 156 -15.88 -3.32 -15.56
N LYS A 157 -16.53 -2.31 -14.95
CA LYS A 157 -17.48 -1.42 -15.63
C LYS A 157 -16.82 -0.68 -16.79
N PHE A 158 -15.61 -0.19 -16.62
CA PHE A 158 -14.84 0.51 -17.64
C PHE A 158 -14.55 -0.40 -18.84
N PHE A 159 -14.12 -1.64 -18.62
CA PHE A 159 -13.90 -2.61 -19.69
C PHE A 159 -15.18 -3.03 -20.41
N GLN A 160 -16.28 -3.20 -19.67
CA GLN A 160 -17.58 -3.54 -20.24
C GLN A 160 -18.20 -2.41 -21.10
N SER A 161 -17.83 -1.16 -20.86
CA SER A 161 -18.29 0.00 -21.63
C SER A 161 -17.60 0.16 -23.00
N GLY A 162 -16.75 -0.77 -23.42
CA GLY A 162 -16.14 -0.80 -24.75
C GLY A 162 -15.01 0.20 -24.98
N TYR A 163 -14.45 0.77 -23.92
CA TYR A 163 -13.25 1.61 -24.05
C TYR A 163 -12.04 0.74 -24.41
N ASN A 164 -11.55 0.89 -25.63
CA ASN A 164 -10.26 0.33 -26.01
C ASN A 164 -9.16 1.02 -25.22
N LEU A 165 -8.44 0.26 -24.38
CA LEU A 165 -7.22 0.77 -23.77
C LEU A 165 -6.18 1.04 -24.87
N PRO A 166 -5.49 2.20 -24.82
CA PRO A 166 -4.43 2.51 -25.78
C PRO A 166 -3.12 1.75 -25.45
N PHE A 167 -3.22 0.48 -25.11
CA PHE A 167 -2.10 -0.40 -24.91
C PHE A 167 -2.10 -1.46 -26.02
N GLU A 168 -1.50 -1.13 -27.14
CA GLU A 168 -1.08 -2.12 -28.12
C GLU A 168 -0.09 -3.08 -27.41
N GLY A 169 -0.53 -4.34 -27.23
CA GLY A 169 0.36 -5.42 -26.79
C GLY A 169 0.00 -6.18 -25.51
N LEU A 170 -1.05 -5.81 -24.78
CA LEU A 170 -1.55 -6.64 -23.68
C LEU A 170 -2.93 -7.24 -24.07
N ARG A 171 -2.91 -8.46 -24.57
CA ARG A 171 -4.11 -9.29 -24.63
C ARG A 171 -4.39 -9.85 -23.24
N PHE A 172 -5.51 -9.44 -22.64
CA PHE A 172 -6.10 -10.15 -21.52
C PHE A 172 -7.10 -11.16 -22.11
N GLU A 173 -6.75 -12.44 -22.11
CA GLU A 173 -7.74 -13.48 -22.33
C GLU A 173 -8.52 -13.65 -21.03
N TYR A 174 -9.81 -13.33 -21.08
CA TYR A 174 -10.73 -13.61 -19.99
C TYR A 174 -11.37 -14.96 -20.28
N ASP A 175 -10.86 -16.01 -19.67
CA ASP A 175 -11.56 -17.29 -19.63
C ASP A 175 -12.74 -17.17 -18.69
N SER A 176 -13.92 -17.04 -19.25
CA SER A 176 -15.17 -17.29 -18.52
C SER A 176 -15.25 -18.78 -18.24
N LEU A 177 -14.80 -19.19 -17.06
CA LEU A 177 -15.15 -20.52 -16.54
C LEU A 177 -16.65 -20.53 -16.28
N ASN A 178 -17.38 -21.25 -17.13
CA ASN A 178 -18.77 -21.65 -16.92
C ASN A 178 -18.89 -22.61 -15.73
#